data_9e2baa1f934be90115cc655e2ec2d9bb
#
_entry.id   9e2baa1f934be90115cc655e2ec2d9bb
#
_cell.length_a   1.000
_cell.length_b   1.000
_cell.length_c   1.000
_cell.angle_alpha   90.00
_cell.angle_beta   90.00
_cell.angle_gamma   90.00
#
_symmetry.space_group_name_H-M   'P 1'
#
loop_
_entity.id
_entity.type
_entity.pdbx_description
1 polymer ?
#
loop_
_entity_poly.entity_id
_entity_poly.type
_entity_poly.pdbx_seq_one_letter_code
_entity_poly.pdbx_strand_id
1 'polypeptide(L)'
;MWASDSRALLLVFQAMDAAGKDSTIKHVMSGVNPQGVQVVSFRKPSSEELDHDFLWRISEALPERGQIGIFNRSHYEEVVALRVHPEWLDRQKLPGGDRGPDFWAARYEDINAWERHLDRTGTRIVKFFLHVSKAEQKRRFMARLDKPHKQWKFNAADVAERARWDDYMRAYEDAISATSTDWAPWHVLPADHKRVMQAMAAAIIVDAIGALDLGWPTVSDEAHEANAKARLELEAEAD
;
A
#
# COMPACT_ATOMS: atom_id res chain seq x y z
N MET A 1 -11.45 -13.13 6.80
CA MET A 1 -10.17 -13.26 6.07
C MET A 1 -9.15 -14.05 6.86
N TRP A 2 -8.79 -13.64 8.09
CA TRP A 2 -7.84 -14.38 8.95
C TRP A 2 -8.18 -15.87 9.10
N ALA A 3 -9.41 -16.19 9.48
CA ALA A 3 -9.84 -17.59 9.69
C ALA A 3 -9.92 -18.43 8.41
N SER A 4 -10.18 -17.82 7.24
CA SER A 4 -10.26 -18.55 5.96
C SER A 4 -8.89 -18.89 5.37
N ASP A 5 -7.85 -18.14 5.72
CA ASP A 5 -6.44 -18.33 5.31
C ASP A 5 -6.24 -18.67 3.82
N SER A 6 -7.08 -18.11 2.96
CA SER A 6 -7.12 -18.46 1.53
C SER A 6 -6.74 -17.29 0.61
N ARG A 7 -6.96 -16.05 1.05
CA ARG A 7 -6.75 -14.83 0.29
C ARG A 7 -5.93 -13.83 1.10
N ALA A 8 -5.22 -12.95 0.40
CA ALA A 8 -4.58 -11.78 0.99
C ALA A 8 -5.14 -10.50 0.36
N LEU A 9 -5.10 -9.40 1.09
CA LEU A 9 -5.43 -8.07 0.58
C LEU A 9 -4.21 -7.17 0.70
N LEU A 10 -3.75 -6.59 -0.40
CA LEU A 10 -2.67 -5.61 -0.43
C LEU A 10 -3.23 -4.22 -0.72
N LEU A 11 -3.07 -3.30 0.21
CA LEU A 11 -3.45 -1.90 0.08
C LEU A 11 -2.21 -1.05 -0.16
N VAL A 12 -2.12 -0.40 -1.31
CA VAL A 12 -1.00 0.47 -1.68
C VAL A 12 -1.41 1.92 -1.53
N PHE A 13 -0.68 2.69 -0.72
CA PHE A 13 -0.92 4.12 -0.51
C PHE A 13 0.22 4.96 -1.08
N GLN A 14 -0.09 5.76 -2.09
CA GLN A 14 0.81 6.73 -2.70
C GLN A 14 0.27 8.15 -2.57
N ALA A 15 1.15 9.10 -2.38
CA ALA A 15 0.82 10.53 -2.31
C ALA A 15 2.05 11.39 -2.19
N MET A 16 1.90 12.66 -2.51
CA MET A 16 2.85 13.72 -2.10
C MET A 16 2.96 13.80 -0.58
N ASP A 17 4.05 14.38 -0.09
CA ASP A 17 4.23 14.58 1.35
C ASP A 17 3.13 15.45 1.94
N ALA A 18 2.82 15.22 3.21
CA ALA A 18 1.72 15.84 3.94
C ALA A 18 0.29 15.57 3.41
N ALA A 19 0.10 14.72 2.38
CA ALA A 19 -1.24 14.36 1.90
C ALA A 19 -2.07 13.61 2.95
N GLY A 20 -1.42 12.90 3.90
CA GLY A 20 -2.10 12.27 5.03
C GLY A 20 -2.11 10.76 5.01
N LYS A 21 -1.18 10.11 4.32
CA LYS A 21 -1.03 8.64 4.27
C LYS A 21 -1.14 7.98 5.64
N ASP A 22 -0.23 8.30 6.57
CA ASP A 22 -0.21 7.68 7.91
C ASP A 22 -1.53 7.85 8.68
N SER A 23 -2.14 9.04 8.57
CA SER A 23 -3.40 9.31 9.26
C SER A 23 -4.58 8.56 8.65
N THR A 24 -4.55 8.30 7.35
CA THR A 24 -5.57 7.52 6.65
C THR A 24 -5.43 6.05 7.00
N ILE A 25 -4.23 5.50 6.90
CA ILE A 25 -3.92 4.11 7.30
C ILE A 25 -4.36 3.86 8.75
N LYS A 26 -3.96 4.74 9.68
CA LYS A 26 -4.40 4.63 11.08
C LYS A 26 -5.92 4.65 11.23
N HIS A 27 -6.61 5.49 10.46
CA HIS A 27 -8.07 5.65 10.55
C HIS A 27 -8.81 4.44 9.99
N VAL A 28 -8.46 3.97 8.79
CA VAL A 28 -9.15 2.85 8.13
C VAL A 28 -8.88 1.51 8.81
N MET A 29 -7.80 1.40 9.57
CA MET A 29 -7.46 0.21 10.37
C MET A 29 -7.93 0.33 11.83
N SER A 30 -8.61 1.40 12.21
CA SER A 30 -9.15 1.55 13.58
C SER A 30 -10.20 0.47 13.84
N GLY A 31 -9.98 -0.33 14.88
CA GLY A 31 -10.87 -1.44 15.25
C GLY A 31 -10.62 -2.77 14.52
N VAL A 32 -9.69 -2.82 13.58
CA VAL A 32 -9.24 -4.08 12.98
C VAL A 32 -8.25 -4.78 13.91
N ASN A 33 -8.36 -6.12 14.02
CA ASN A 33 -7.42 -6.91 14.82
C ASN A 33 -5.99 -6.74 14.26
N PRO A 34 -5.03 -6.24 15.06
CA PRO A 34 -3.67 -6.00 14.61
C PRO A 34 -2.93 -7.28 14.16
N GLN A 35 -3.32 -8.46 14.63
CA GLN A 35 -2.74 -9.73 14.19
C GLN A 35 -2.99 -10.03 12.69
N GLY A 36 -4.05 -9.47 12.14
CA GLY A 36 -4.41 -9.65 10.73
C GLY A 36 -3.94 -8.53 9.82
N VAL A 37 -3.10 -7.59 10.30
CA VAL A 37 -2.67 -6.41 9.55
C VAL A 37 -1.18 -6.19 9.66
N GLN A 38 -0.50 -6.10 8.53
CA GLN A 38 0.91 -5.73 8.42
C GLN A 38 1.06 -4.39 7.71
N VAL A 39 1.77 -3.43 8.32
CA VAL A 39 2.07 -2.14 7.68
C VAL A 39 3.55 -2.03 7.40
N VAL A 40 3.90 -1.87 6.14
CA VAL A 40 5.27 -1.67 5.69
C VAL A 40 5.42 -0.26 5.11
N SER A 41 6.40 0.50 5.62
CA SER A 41 6.72 1.84 5.13
C SER A 41 8.03 1.80 4.35
N PHE A 42 7.95 1.88 3.04
CA PHE A 42 9.14 1.88 2.20
C PHE A 42 9.87 3.22 2.26
N ARG A 43 11.16 3.14 2.50
CA ARG A 43 12.09 4.27 2.54
C ARG A 43 13.10 4.12 1.40
N LYS A 44 14.10 5.01 1.40
CA LYS A 44 15.23 4.90 0.50
C LYS A 44 15.83 3.48 0.58
N PRO A 45 16.09 2.82 -0.54
CA PRO A 45 16.65 1.47 -0.57
C PRO A 45 17.98 1.36 0.17
N SER A 46 18.20 0.24 0.85
CA SER A 46 19.50 -0.17 1.40
C SER A 46 20.47 -0.59 0.29
N SER A 47 21.73 -0.83 0.64
CA SER A 47 22.72 -1.37 -0.33
C SER A 47 22.33 -2.76 -0.82
N GLU A 48 21.80 -3.61 0.04
CA GLU A 48 21.31 -4.95 -0.30
C GLU A 48 20.11 -4.87 -1.26
N GLU A 49 19.12 -4.03 -0.96
CA GLU A 49 17.96 -3.82 -1.83
C GLU A 49 18.35 -3.28 -3.22
N LEU A 50 19.44 -2.49 -3.31
CA LEU A 50 19.96 -1.98 -4.59
C LEU A 50 20.75 -3.04 -5.39
N ASP A 51 21.17 -4.15 -4.77
CA ASP A 51 21.83 -5.28 -5.42
C ASP A 51 20.82 -6.26 -6.06
N HIS A 52 19.56 -6.12 -5.73
CA HIS A 52 18.43 -6.87 -6.31
C HIS A 52 17.62 -6.04 -7.30
N ASP A 53 16.69 -6.67 -8.01
CA ASP A 53 15.72 -5.96 -8.83
C ASP A 53 14.76 -5.13 -7.96
N PHE A 54 14.13 -4.13 -8.57
CA PHE A 54 13.31 -3.15 -7.82
C PHE A 54 12.03 -3.75 -7.20
N LEU A 55 11.58 -4.93 -7.61
CA LEU A 55 10.43 -5.64 -7.04
C LEU A 55 10.82 -6.59 -5.92
N TRP A 56 12.11 -6.93 -5.76
CA TRP A 56 12.57 -7.89 -4.76
C TRP A 56 12.13 -7.52 -3.34
N ARG A 57 12.48 -6.33 -2.87
CA ARG A 57 12.11 -5.86 -1.51
C ARG A 57 10.61 -5.71 -1.31
N ILE A 58 9.87 -5.52 -2.40
CA ILE A 58 8.42 -5.40 -2.40
C ILE A 58 7.80 -6.80 -2.23
N SER A 59 8.37 -7.80 -2.91
CA SER A 59 7.94 -9.19 -2.82
C SER A 59 8.19 -9.79 -1.42
N GLU A 60 9.32 -9.45 -0.78
CA GLU A 60 9.64 -9.85 0.59
C GLU A 60 8.65 -9.29 1.63
N ALA A 61 8.00 -8.17 1.31
CA ALA A 61 7.07 -7.48 2.20
C ALA A 61 5.59 -7.85 1.96
N LEU A 62 5.30 -8.78 1.04
CA LEU A 62 3.92 -9.17 0.74
C LEU A 62 3.22 -9.79 1.95
N PRO A 63 1.90 -9.53 2.10
CA PRO A 63 1.14 -10.16 3.18
C PRO A 63 0.98 -11.67 2.95
N GLU A 64 1.00 -12.42 4.04
CA GLU A 64 0.61 -13.81 4.05
C GLU A 64 -0.89 -13.98 3.74
N ARG A 65 -1.31 -15.21 3.44
CA ARG A 65 -2.74 -15.51 3.33
C ARG A 65 -3.44 -15.19 4.65
N GLY A 66 -4.69 -14.78 4.58
CA GLY A 66 -5.44 -14.34 5.75
C GLY A 66 -5.17 -12.90 6.19
N GLN A 67 -4.13 -12.24 5.69
CA GLN A 67 -3.69 -10.93 6.17
C GLN A 67 -4.03 -9.78 5.21
N ILE A 68 -4.10 -8.58 5.79
CA ILE A 68 -4.13 -7.30 5.09
C ILE A 68 -2.72 -6.69 5.16
N GLY A 69 -2.04 -6.64 4.02
CA GLY A 69 -0.80 -5.87 3.88
C GLY A 69 -1.08 -4.44 3.48
N ILE A 70 -0.37 -3.50 4.08
CA ILE A 70 -0.48 -2.07 3.77
C ILE A 70 0.90 -1.53 3.43
N PHE A 71 1.05 -1.08 2.21
CA PHE A 71 2.24 -0.41 1.73
C PHE A 71 2.08 1.11 1.84
N ASN A 72 2.80 1.72 2.77
CA ASN A 72 2.94 3.18 2.86
C ASN A 72 4.15 3.60 2.02
N ARG A 73 3.91 4.12 0.82
CA ARG A 73 4.79 4.10 -0.36
C ARG A 73 4.97 2.65 -0.85
N SER A 74 5.55 2.45 -2.04
CA SER A 74 5.66 1.12 -2.62
C SER A 74 6.66 1.11 -3.78
N HIS A 75 6.63 0.07 -4.61
CA HIS A 75 7.31 -0.03 -5.89
C HIS A 75 6.99 1.12 -6.86
N TYR A 76 5.93 1.86 -6.64
CA TYR A 76 5.60 3.04 -7.46
C TYR A 76 6.58 4.20 -7.27
N GLU A 77 7.38 4.22 -6.20
CA GLU A 77 8.51 5.17 -6.08
C GLU A 77 9.51 4.99 -7.25
N GLU A 78 9.62 3.78 -7.79
CA GLU A 78 10.51 3.42 -8.90
C GLU A 78 10.09 4.00 -10.26
N VAL A 79 8.85 4.44 -10.38
CA VAL A 79 8.29 5.04 -11.60
C VAL A 79 7.73 6.45 -11.36
N VAL A 80 7.73 6.92 -10.12
CA VAL A 80 7.32 8.28 -9.76
C VAL A 80 8.54 9.09 -9.29
N ALA A 81 9.15 8.72 -8.16
CA ALA A 81 10.28 9.47 -7.61
C ALA A 81 11.50 9.40 -8.53
N LEU A 82 11.81 8.25 -9.13
CA LEU A 82 12.92 8.11 -10.06
C LEU A 82 12.69 8.81 -11.41
N ARG A 83 11.45 9.08 -11.80
CA ARG A 83 11.18 9.93 -12.96
C ARG A 83 11.46 11.40 -12.68
N VAL A 84 11.20 11.85 -11.46
CA VAL A 84 11.49 13.21 -11.03
C VAL A 84 12.99 13.38 -10.74
N HIS A 85 13.66 12.32 -10.30
CA HIS A 85 15.07 12.27 -9.92
C HIS A 85 15.82 11.17 -10.69
N PRO A 86 16.00 11.30 -12.01
CA PRO A 86 16.62 10.25 -12.83
C PRO A 86 18.06 9.94 -12.41
N GLU A 87 18.75 10.86 -11.76
CA GLU A 87 20.08 10.66 -11.20
C GLU A 87 20.12 9.58 -10.09
N TRP A 88 18.97 9.24 -9.51
CA TRP A 88 18.90 8.15 -8.52
C TRP A 88 18.95 6.77 -9.16
N LEU A 89 18.64 6.65 -10.46
CA LEU A 89 18.79 5.40 -11.22
C LEU A 89 20.26 4.94 -11.28
N ASP A 90 21.23 5.85 -11.18
CA ASP A 90 22.64 5.52 -11.19
C ASP A 90 23.08 4.69 -9.98
N ARG A 91 22.26 4.66 -8.93
CA ARG A 91 22.48 3.81 -7.76
C ARG A 91 22.01 2.38 -7.96
N GLN A 92 21.11 2.16 -8.92
CA GLN A 92 20.65 0.83 -9.29
C GLN A 92 21.66 0.24 -10.28
N LYS A 93 22.04 -1.02 -10.09
CA LYS A 93 22.99 -1.72 -10.98
C LYS A 93 22.29 -2.19 -12.26
N LEU A 94 21.69 -1.25 -12.97
CA LEU A 94 20.95 -1.54 -14.20
C LEU A 94 21.93 -1.79 -15.37
N PRO A 95 21.57 -2.67 -16.31
CA PRO A 95 22.27 -2.77 -17.58
C PRO A 95 22.35 -1.41 -18.27
N GLY A 96 23.44 -1.18 -19.02
CA GLY A 96 23.55 0.03 -19.83
C GLY A 96 22.43 0.12 -20.87
N GLY A 97 22.05 1.34 -21.23
CA GLY A 97 21.00 1.58 -22.23
C GLY A 97 20.38 2.95 -22.08
N ASP A 98 19.55 3.31 -23.05
CA ASP A 98 18.73 4.53 -22.98
C ASP A 98 17.65 4.40 -21.89
N ARG A 99 17.47 5.49 -21.16
CA ARG A 99 16.47 5.60 -20.09
C ARG A 99 15.32 6.55 -20.52
N GLY A 100 15.03 6.52 -21.79
CA GLY A 100 13.95 7.27 -22.43
C GLY A 100 12.56 6.68 -22.17
N PRO A 101 11.58 7.04 -22.98
CA PRO A 101 10.18 6.61 -22.82
C PRO A 101 10.00 5.09 -22.76
N ASP A 102 10.74 4.32 -23.58
CA ASP A 102 10.63 2.86 -23.63
C ASP A 102 11.09 2.19 -22.33
N PHE A 103 12.11 2.74 -21.66
CA PHE A 103 12.54 2.26 -20.35
C PHE A 103 11.41 2.37 -19.30
N TRP A 104 10.69 3.48 -19.31
CA TRP A 104 9.58 3.70 -18.37
C TRP A 104 8.36 2.84 -18.72
N ALA A 105 8.08 2.68 -20.02
CA ALA A 105 7.01 1.79 -20.49
C ALA A 105 7.26 0.34 -20.04
N ALA A 106 8.48 -0.17 -20.21
CA ALA A 106 8.87 -1.51 -19.74
C ALA A 106 8.68 -1.67 -18.23
N ARG A 107 9.03 -0.66 -17.41
CA ARG A 107 8.79 -0.71 -15.96
C ARG A 107 7.30 -0.78 -15.60
N TYR A 108 6.43 -0.09 -16.34
CA TYR A 108 4.99 -0.20 -16.13
C TYR A 108 4.46 -1.59 -16.53
N GLU A 109 5.01 -2.19 -17.58
CA GLU A 109 4.69 -3.56 -17.99
C GLU A 109 5.10 -4.57 -16.91
N ASP A 110 6.31 -4.45 -16.36
CA ASP A 110 6.81 -5.29 -15.27
C ASP A 110 5.93 -5.19 -14.03
N ILE A 111 5.55 -3.97 -13.63
CA ILE A 111 4.63 -3.75 -12.51
C ILE A 111 3.27 -4.40 -12.77
N ASN A 112 2.69 -4.19 -13.93
CA ASN A 112 1.40 -4.77 -14.31
C ASN A 112 1.44 -6.30 -14.35
N ALA A 113 2.52 -6.87 -14.85
CA ALA A 113 2.72 -8.32 -14.90
C ALA A 113 2.85 -8.91 -13.48
N TRP A 114 3.61 -8.26 -12.61
CA TRP A 114 3.78 -8.66 -11.21
C TRP A 114 2.47 -8.55 -10.41
N GLU A 115 1.75 -7.45 -10.53
CA GLU A 115 0.44 -7.26 -9.90
C GLU A 115 -0.58 -8.29 -10.39
N ARG A 116 -0.59 -8.59 -11.71
CA ARG A 116 -1.44 -9.61 -12.28
C ARG A 116 -1.12 -11.01 -11.77
N HIS A 117 0.17 -11.32 -11.58
CA HIS A 117 0.59 -12.58 -10.98
C HIS A 117 0.05 -12.71 -9.56
N LEU A 118 0.15 -11.67 -8.74
CA LEU A 118 -0.35 -11.65 -7.38
C LEU A 118 -1.88 -11.84 -7.31
N ASP A 119 -2.63 -11.15 -8.15
CA ASP A 119 -4.09 -11.30 -8.21
C ASP A 119 -4.50 -12.74 -8.56
N ARG A 120 -3.88 -13.33 -9.59
CA ARG A 120 -4.12 -14.73 -9.99
C ARG A 120 -3.77 -15.74 -8.92
N THR A 121 -2.79 -15.43 -8.09
CA THR A 121 -2.37 -16.30 -6.99
C THR A 121 -3.10 -15.99 -5.69
N GLY A 122 -4.11 -15.10 -5.68
CA GLY A 122 -5.02 -14.88 -4.57
C GLY A 122 -4.67 -13.72 -3.65
N THR A 123 -3.84 -12.76 -4.09
CA THR A 123 -3.62 -11.49 -3.41
C THR A 123 -4.36 -10.39 -4.14
N ARG A 124 -5.48 -9.92 -3.59
CA ARG A 124 -6.22 -8.78 -4.12
C ARG A 124 -5.44 -7.50 -3.86
N ILE A 125 -5.32 -6.65 -4.89
CA ILE A 125 -4.58 -5.38 -4.78
C ILE A 125 -5.55 -4.22 -4.95
N VAL A 126 -5.45 -3.22 -4.07
CA VAL A 126 -6.18 -1.95 -4.16
C VAL A 126 -5.19 -0.81 -3.99
N LYS A 127 -5.16 0.11 -4.94
CA LYS A 127 -4.18 1.20 -4.96
C LYS A 127 -4.87 2.54 -4.75
N PHE A 128 -4.32 3.35 -3.83
CA PHE A 128 -4.82 4.67 -3.48
C PHE A 128 -3.78 5.74 -3.81
N PHE A 129 -4.17 6.72 -4.61
CA PHE A 129 -3.45 7.98 -4.73
C PHE A 129 -4.19 9.07 -3.95
N LEU A 130 -3.58 9.56 -2.87
CA LEU A 130 -4.15 10.65 -2.07
C LEU A 130 -3.77 11.99 -2.70
N HIS A 131 -4.64 12.51 -3.55
CA HIS A 131 -4.41 13.72 -4.32
C HIS A 131 -4.68 14.96 -3.44
N VAL A 132 -3.61 15.53 -2.89
CA VAL A 132 -3.63 16.80 -2.15
C VAL A 132 -3.32 17.96 -3.09
N SER A 133 -3.98 19.10 -2.94
CA SER A 133 -3.62 20.29 -3.68
C SER A 133 -2.29 20.91 -3.18
N LYS A 134 -1.59 21.60 -4.07
CA LYS A 134 -0.37 22.32 -3.71
C LYS A 134 -0.62 23.35 -2.60
N ALA A 135 -1.79 24.01 -2.60
CA ALA A 135 -2.19 24.97 -1.57
C ALA A 135 -2.40 24.30 -0.20
N GLU A 136 -3.13 23.19 -0.15
CA GLU A 136 -3.38 22.45 1.07
C GLU A 136 -2.11 21.82 1.64
N GLN A 137 -1.21 21.31 0.81
CA GLN A 137 0.10 20.83 1.25
C GLN A 137 0.89 21.93 1.96
N LYS A 138 0.96 23.16 1.38
CA LYS A 138 1.59 24.32 2.02
C LYS A 138 1.00 24.61 3.38
N ARG A 139 -0.32 24.66 3.46
CA ARG A 139 -1.05 24.88 4.73
C ARG A 139 -0.69 23.83 5.79
N ARG A 140 -0.54 22.56 5.38
CA ARG A 140 -0.17 21.46 6.28
C ARG A 140 1.29 21.54 6.72
N PHE A 141 2.21 21.95 5.86
CA PHE A 141 3.59 22.17 6.22
C PHE A 141 3.74 23.31 7.24
N MET A 142 3.09 24.46 6.99
CA MET A 142 3.04 25.55 7.95
C MET A 142 2.49 25.11 9.31
N ALA A 143 1.37 24.36 9.31
CA ALA A 143 0.80 23.83 10.55
C ALA A 143 1.70 22.81 11.28
N ARG A 144 2.68 22.18 10.61
CA ARG A 144 3.71 21.35 11.27
C ARG A 144 4.76 22.23 11.95
N LEU A 145 5.18 23.30 11.29
CA LEU A 145 6.18 24.23 11.82
C LEU A 145 5.65 25.00 13.04
N ASP A 146 4.38 25.42 12.98
CA ASP A 146 3.74 26.19 14.06
C ASP A 146 3.46 25.37 15.33
N LYS A 147 3.43 24.01 15.23
CA LYS A 147 3.06 23.14 16.35
C LYS A 147 4.29 22.38 16.88
N PRO A 148 4.84 22.71 18.08
CA PRO A 148 6.04 22.09 18.61
C PRO A 148 6.04 20.55 18.58
N HIS A 149 4.90 19.94 18.95
CA HIS A 149 4.74 18.48 18.96
C HIS A 149 4.63 17.85 17.55
N LYS A 150 4.66 18.66 16.46
CA LYS A 150 4.64 18.20 15.07
C LYS A 150 5.89 18.55 14.29
N GLN A 151 6.76 19.39 14.83
CA GLN A 151 7.98 19.85 14.14
C GLN A 151 8.89 18.66 13.76
N TRP A 152 8.94 17.62 14.56
CA TRP A 152 9.71 16.41 14.27
C TRP A 152 9.28 15.68 12.97
N LYS A 153 8.10 16.00 12.45
CA LYS A 153 7.59 15.46 11.17
C LYS A 153 7.96 16.32 9.97
N PHE A 154 8.56 17.48 10.20
CA PHE A 154 8.95 18.40 9.12
C PHE A 154 10.38 18.09 8.69
N ASN A 155 10.57 17.93 7.39
CA ASN A 155 11.89 17.83 6.79
C ASN A 155 12.06 19.00 5.80
N ALA A 156 13.16 19.72 5.90
CA ALA A 156 13.47 20.82 4.97
C ALA A 156 13.57 20.34 3.51
N ALA A 157 13.97 19.08 3.29
CA ALA A 157 13.99 18.48 1.96
C ALA A 157 12.58 18.41 1.33
N ASP A 158 11.50 18.33 2.12
CA ASP A 158 10.12 18.30 1.60
C ASP A 158 9.78 19.61 0.83
N VAL A 159 10.46 20.71 1.15
CA VAL A 159 10.30 21.99 0.44
C VAL A 159 10.95 21.94 -0.94
N ALA A 160 12.11 21.30 -1.05
CA ALA A 160 12.78 21.10 -2.34
C ALA A 160 11.95 20.16 -3.26
N GLU A 161 11.43 19.08 -2.70
CA GLU A 161 10.52 18.17 -3.43
C GLU A 161 9.25 18.90 -3.90
N ARG A 162 8.70 19.78 -3.06
CA ARG A 162 7.56 20.61 -3.45
C ARG A 162 7.85 21.55 -4.63
N ALA A 163 9.08 22.00 -4.82
CA ALA A 163 9.45 22.81 -5.97
C ALA A 163 9.28 22.06 -7.31
N ARG A 164 9.39 20.73 -7.27
CA ARG A 164 9.18 19.83 -8.42
C ARG A 164 7.74 19.33 -8.55
N TRP A 165 6.77 20.07 -8.02
CA TRP A 165 5.36 19.67 -7.96
C TRP A 165 4.81 19.17 -9.29
N ASP A 166 5.05 19.91 -10.37
CA ASP A 166 4.49 19.61 -11.68
C ASP A 166 5.13 18.36 -12.30
N ASP A 167 6.41 18.11 -12.00
CA ASP A 167 7.10 16.87 -12.42
C ASP A 167 6.50 15.67 -11.71
N TYR A 168 6.23 15.77 -10.39
CA TYR A 168 5.56 14.73 -9.63
C TYR A 168 4.15 14.47 -10.14
N MET A 169 3.36 15.52 -10.45
CA MET A 169 2.00 15.34 -10.94
C MET A 169 1.99 14.63 -12.30
N ARG A 170 2.90 14.97 -13.21
CA ARG A 170 3.06 14.25 -14.47
C ARG A 170 3.47 12.78 -14.26
N ALA A 171 4.44 12.54 -13.38
CA ALA A 171 4.90 11.18 -13.09
C ALA A 171 3.78 10.32 -12.47
N TYR A 172 2.95 10.89 -11.59
CA TYR A 172 1.78 10.21 -11.05
C TYR A 172 0.71 9.96 -12.10
N GLU A 173 0.42 10.94 -12.96
CA GLU A 173 -0.55 10.80 -14.05
C GLU A 173 -0.16 9.67 -15.00
N ASP A 174 1.10 9.63 -15.43
CA ASP A 174 1.64 8.58 -16.29
C ASP A 174 1.56 7.20 -15.60
N ALA A 175 2.02 7.10 -14.35
CA ALA A 175 2.01 5.84 -13.61
C ALA A 175 0.59 5.31 -13.38
N ILE A 176 -0.34 6.17 -12.96
CA ILE A 176 -1.74 5.80 -12.72
C ILE A 176 -2.40 5.37 -14.02
N SER A 177 -2.20 6.12 -15.10
CA SER A 177 -2.79 5.81 -16.41
C SER A 177 -2.26 4.51 -16.99
N ALA A 178 -0.96 4.24 -16.84
CA ALA A 178 -0.33 3.05 -17.38
C ALA A 178 -0.60 1.77 -16.55
N THR A 179 -0.94 1.93 -15.26
CA THR A 179 -1.03 0.79 -14.34
C THR A 179 -2.40 0.65 -13.65
N SER A 180 -3.43 1.42 -14.02
CA SER A 180 -4.79 1.19 -13.52
C SER A 180 -5.43 0.06 -14.32
N THR A 181 -5.42 -1.14 -13.75
CA THR A 181 -5.91 -2.37 -14.40
C THR A 181 -7.11 -2.93 -13.64
N ASP A 182 -7.88 -3.83 -14.28
CA ASP A 182 -9.05 -4.47 -13.66
C ASP A 182 -8.68 -5.30 -12.43
N TRP A 183 -7.48 -5.89 -12.42
CA TRP A 183 -6.98 -6.71 -11.30
C TRP A 183 -6.31 -5.89 -10.19
N ALA A 184 -5.90 -4.66 -10.47
CA ALA A 184 -5.27 -3.75 -9.51
C ALA A 184 -5.60 -2.28 -9.83
N PRO A 185 -6.85 -1.84 -9.58
CA PRO A 185 -7.29 -0.49 -9.94
C PRO A 185 -6.68 0.57 -9.02
N TRP A 186 -6.45 1.76 -9.58
CA TRP A 186 -6.14 2.96 -8.83
C TRP A 186 -7.42 3.71 -8.44
N HIS A 187 -7.44 4.17 -7.19
CA HIS A 187 -8.46 5.08 -6.67
C HIS A 187 -7.81 6.41 -6.30
N VAL A 188 -8.17 7.47 -7.04
CA VAL A 188 -7.71 8.83 -6.77
C VAL A 188 -8.65 9.48 -5.76
N LEU A 189 -8.14 9.79 -4.56
CA LEU A 189 -8.94 10.30 -3.46
C LEU A 189 -8.65 11.78 -3.17
N PRO A 190 -9.69 12.62 -2.92
CA PRO A 190 -9.54 14.06 -2.67
C PRO A 190 -8.96 14.31 -1.28
N ALA A 191 -7.64 14.43 -1.17
CA ALA A 191 -6.95 14.48 0.11
C ALA A 191 -7.03 15.84 0.84
N ASP A 192 -7.54 16.88 0.23
CA ASP A 192 -7.79 18.17 0.87
C ASP A 192 -8.83 18.03 1.99
N HIS A 193 -9.82 17.16 1.80
CA HIS A 193 -10.90 16.87 2.73
C HIS A 193 -10.69 15.54 3.45
N LYS A 194 -9.89 15.52 4.52
CA LYS A 194 -9.47 14.30 5.22
C LYS A 194 -10.61 13.33 5.56
N ARG A 195 -11.73 13.84 6.10
CA ARG A 195 -12.87 12.99 6.50
C ARG A 195 -13.50 12.30 5.30
N VAL A 196 -13.66 13.03 4.19
CA VAL A 196 -14.21 12.48 2.94
C VAL A 196 -13.24 11.43 2.38
N MET A 197 -11.97 11.77 2.27
CA MET A 197 -10.92 10.84 1.81
C MET A 197 -10.88 9.55 2.63
N GLN A 198 -10.94 9.67 3.97
CA GLN A 198 -10.91 8.52 4.88
C GLN A 198 -12.16 7.65 4.74
N ALA A 199 -13.35 8.27 4.62
CA ALA A 199 -14.59 7.53 4.39
C ALA A 199 -14.59 6.80 3.04
N MET A 200 -14.11 7.45 1.96
CA MET A 200 -13.98 6.83 0.65
C MET A 200 -12.98 5.65 0.68
N ALA A 201 -11.82 5.84 1.31
CA ALA A 201 -10.85 4.76 1.45
C ALA A 201 -11.42 3.57 2.20
N ALA A 202 -12.12 3.82 3.32
CA ALA A 202 -12.76 2.76 4.10
C ALA A 202 -13.83 2.02 3.29
N ALA A 203 -14.69 2.73 2.57
CA ALA A 203 -15.73 2.13 1.73
C ALA A 203 -15.14 1.22 0.65
N ILE A 204 -14.10 1.68 -0.06
CA ILE A 204 -13.41 0.89 -1.09
C ILE A 204 -12.75 -0.36 -0.49
N ILE A 205 -12.14 -0.25 0.69
CA ILE A 205 -11.52 -1.40 1.38
C ILE A 205 -12.59 -2.42 1.78
N VAL A 206 -13.71 -1.97 2.33
CA VAL A 206 -14.85 -2.85 2.71
C VAL A 206 -15.41 -3.56 1.49
N ASP A 207 -15.59 -2.85 0.37
CA ASP A 207 -16.06 -3.42 -0.89
C ASP A 207 -15.07 -4.48 -1.42
N ALA A 208 -13.77 -4.15 -1.42
CA ALA A 208 -12.73 -5.09 -1.83
C ALA A 208 -12.69 -6.37 -0.97
N ILE A 209 -12.89 -6.25 0.35
CA ILE A 209 -12.98 -7.41 1.25
C ILE A 209 -14.24 -8.21 0.96
N GLY A 210 -15.38 -7.55 0.75
CA GLY A 210 -16.64 -8.20 0.41
C GLY A 210 -16.58 -9.00 -0.89
N ALA A 211 -15.78 -8.56 -1.85
CA ALA A 211 -15.56 -9.25 -3.12
C ALA A 211 -14.61 -10.46 -3.06
N LEU A 212 -13.98 -10.75 -1.90
CA LEU A 212 -13.05 -11.88 -1.77
C LEU A 212 -13.73 -13.24 -1.58
N ASP A 213 -15.06 -13.29 -1.45
CA ASP A 213 -15.84 -14.52 -1.22
C ASP A 213 -15.27 -15.34 -0.04
N LEU A 214 -15.18 -14.69 1.12
CA LEU A 214 -14.61 -15.28 2.33
C LEU A 214 -15.64 -16.08 3.10
N GLY A 215 -15.34 -17.35 3.38
CA GLY A 215 -16.13 -18.23 4.25
C GLY A 215 -15.44 -18.50 5.59
N TRP A 216 -16.21 -18.98 6.56
CA TRP A 216 -15.64 -19.62 7.73
C TRP A 216 -15.06 -21.00 7.33
N PRO A 217 -13.93 -21.43 7.94
CA PRO A 217 -13.40 -22.76 7.68
C PRO A 217 -14.44 -23.82 8.09
N THR A 218 -14.61 -24.83 7.24
CA THR A 218 -15.45 -25.99 7.56
C THR A 218 -14.72 -26.90 8.53
N VAL A 219 -15.42 -27.30 9.57
CA VAL A 219 -14.92 -28.28 10.55
C VAL A 219 -15.16 -29.67 9.97
N SER A 220 -14.15 -30.54 9.98
CA SER A 220 -14.32 -31.94 9.53
C SER A 220 -15.24 -32.73 10.48
N ASP A 221 -15.83 -33.82 9.98
CA ASP A 221 -16.69 -34.69 10.79
C ASP A 221 -15.94 -35.23 12.02
N GLU A 222 -14.69 -35.62 11.88
CA GLU A 222 -13.80 -36.03 12.98
C GLU A 222 -13.63 -34.93 14.03
N ALA A 223 -13.45 -33.67 13.60
CA ALA A 223 -13.33 -32.54 14.52
C ALA A 223 -14.69 -32.21 15.17
N HIS A 224 -15.82 -32.43 14.50
CA HIS A 224 -17.13 -32.30 15.11
C HIS A 224 -17.35 -33.33 16.21
N GLU A 225 -16.96 -34.60 16.00
CA GLU A 225 -17.03 -35.67 17.02
C GLU A 225 -16.12 -35.36 18.21
N ALA A 226 -14.88 -34.92 17.94
CA ALA A 226 -13.93 -34.52 18.98
C ALA A 226 -14.45 -33.34 19.83
N ASN A 227 -15.03 -32.33 19.18
CA ASN A 227 -15.62 -31.17 19.85
C ASN A 227 -16.85 -31.57 20.70
N ALA A 228 -17.67 -32.48 20.23
CA ALA A 228 -18.84 -33.01 20.98
C ALA A 228 -18.38 -33.76 22.25
N LYS A 229 -17.33 -34.59 22.13
CA LYS A 229 -16.73 -35.26 23.31
C LYS A 229 -16.14 -34.29 24.31
N ALA A 230 -15.32 -33.33 23.84
CA ALA A 230 -14.73 -32.29 24.69
C ALA A 230 -15.81 -31.47 25.42
N ARG A 231 -16.91 -31.16 24.75
CA ARG A 231 -18.04 -30.46 25.35
C ARG A 231 -18.64 -31.25 26.53
N LEU A 232 -18.87 -32.56 26.36
CA LEU A 232 -19.39 -33.41 27.44
C LEU A 232 -18.43 -33.49 28.64
N GLU A 233 -17.12 -33.54 28.38
CA GLU A 233 -16.09 -33.51 29.42
C GLU A 233 -16.12 -32.19 30.22
N LEU A 234 -16.19 -31.05 29.52
CA LEU A 234 -16.29 -29.72 30.16
C LEU A 234 -17.60 -29.55 30.95
N GLU A 235 -18.71 -30.04 30.44
CA GLU A 235 -20.02 -29.99 31.13
C GLU A 235 -20.05 -30.89 32.39
N ALA A 236 -19.18 -31.90 32.48
CA ALA A 236 -19.05 -32.79 33.64
C ALA A 236 -18.06 -32.27 34.70
N GLU A 237 -17.29 -31.22 34.41
CA GLU A 237 -16.42 -30.57 35.40
C GLU A 237 -17.31 -29.89 36.47
N ALA A 238 -17.02 -30.16 37.73
CA ALA A 238 -17.67 -29.46 38.84
C ALA A 238 -17.01 -28.08 39.02
N ASP A 239 -17.81 -27.01 39.17
CA ASP A 239 -17.37 -25.63 39.50
C ASP A 239 -16.58 -25.56 40.81
#